data_b3517bdf2a4326e6697644fe4f6411a5
#
_entry.id   b3517bdf2a4326e6697644fe4f6411a5
#
_cell.length_a   1.000
_cell.length_b   1.000
_cell.length_c   1.000
_cell.angle_alpha   90.00
_cell.angle_beta   90.00
_cell.angle_gamma   90.00
#
_symmetry.space_group_name_H-M   'P 1'
#
loop_
_entity.id
_entity.type
_entity.pdbx_description
1 polymer ?
#
loop_
_entity_poly.entity_id
_entity_poly.type
_entity_poly.pdbx_seq_one_letter_code
_entity_poly.pdbx_strand_id
1 'polypeptide(L)'
;MKSIILFIFLFILISNIQVMAQEDIRSKKLKEQHFNPKVIKSADEWKSVLSPLEYEVTRNKGTERPFTGQYFDFYEKGNYICSNCSTLLFNSDSKFKSGCGWPSFSDVADLKSINVIVDKSHGMIRTEITCANCEAHLGHVFEDGPPPTRLRYCINSVSIKFVPVVKQKVQTKKQD
;
A
#
# COMPACT_ATOMS: atom_id res chain seq x y z
N MET A 1 40.01 20.12 20.19
CA MET A 1 39.55 18.77 20.54
C MET A 1 38.15 18.76 21.18
N LYS A 2 37.85 19.57 22.20
CA LYS A 2 36.51 19.62 22.85
C LYS A 2 35.34 19.92 21.88
N SER A 3 35.54 20.81 20.89
CA SER A 3 34.49 21.17 19.91
C SER A 3 34.13 20.04 18.97
N ILE A 4 35.10 19.24 18.52
CA ILE A 4 34.85 18.09 17.62
C ILE A 4 34.08 16.95 18.34
N ILE A 5 34.41 16.70 19.60
CA ILE A 5 33.72 15.71 20.43
C ILE A 5 32.25 16.10 20.63
N LEU A 6 31.97 17.41 20.86
CA LEU A 6 30.60 17.90 21.01
C LEU A 6 29.78 17.71 19.72
N PHE A 7 30.39 17.98 18.54
CA PHE A 7 29.72 17.76 17.24
C PHE A 7 29.42 16.27 16.99
N ILE A 8 30.33 15.38 17.36
CA ILE A 8 30.12 13.92 17.22
C ILE A 8 28.97 13.47 18.13
N PHE A 9 28.93 13.90 19.39
CA PHE A 9 27.84 13.58 20.30
C PHE A 9 26.49 14.11 19.82
N LEU A 10 26.44 15.33 19.30
CA LEU A 10 25.21 15.92 18.75
C LEU A 10 24.72 15.14 17.51
N PHE A 11 25.64 14.74 16.63
CA PHE A 11 25.30 13.95 15.43
C PHE A 11 24.77 12.55 15.80
N ILE A 12 25.37 11.88 16.79
CA ILE A 12 24.89 10.59 17.30
C ILE A 12 23.51 10.74 17.95
N LEU A 13 23.28 11.82 18.69
CA LEU A 13 21.98 12.07 19.33
C LEU A 13 20.87 12.29 18.30
N ILE A 14 21.13 13.08 17.26
CA ILE A 14 20.19 13.35 16.17
C ILE A 14 19.88 12.05 15.39
N SER A 15 20.89 11.22 15.10
CA SER A 15 20.69 9.97 14.40
C SER A 15 19.84 8.99 15.21
N ASN A 16 20.04 8.90 16.53
CA ASN A 16 19.24 8.07 17.41
C ASN A 16 17.78 8.54 17.50
N ILE A 17 17.54 9.85 17.55
CA ILE A 17 16.18 10.42 17.54
C ILE A 17 15.45 10.09 16.22
N GLN A 18 16.14 10.17 15.08
CA GLN A 18 15.58 9.82 13.79
C GLN A 18 15.23 8.32 13.68
N VAL A 19 16.11 7.45 14.20
CA VAL A 19 15.84 6.00 14.23
C VAL A 19 14.64 5.68 15.10
N MET A 20 14.54 6.23 16.29
CA MET A 20 13.40 6.04 17.19
C MET A 20 12.09 6.58 16.59
N ALA A 21 12.12 7.73 15.92
CA ALA A 21 10.95 8.27 15.23
C ALA A 21 10.49 7.38 14.06
N GLN A 22 11.43 6.77 13.33
CA GLN A 22 11.13 5.81 12.27
C GLN A 22 10.55 4.50 12.81
N GLU A 23 11.05 3.98 13.93
CA GLU A 23 10.52 2.77 14.59
C GLU A 23 9.10 3.01 15.12
N ASP A 24 8.80 4.20 15.65
CA ASP A 24 7.44 4.54 16.11
C ASP A 24 6.45 4.63 14.92
N ILE A 25 6.84 5.26 13.82
CA ILE A 25 6.03 5.30 12.58
C ILE A 25 5.80 3.90 12.03
N ARG A 26 6.83 3.07 12.00
CA ARG A 26 6.76 1.68 11.55
C ARG A 26 5.85 0.83 12.43
N SER A 27 6.03 0.89 13.76
CA SER A 27 5.23 0.16 14.72
C SER A 27 3.75 0.57 14.67
N LYS A 28 3.48 1.86 14.43
CA LYS A 28 2.13 2.40 14.27
C LYS A 28 1.46 1.90 12.98
N LYS A 29 2.21 1.77 11.87
CA LYS A 29 1.70 1.28 10.59
C LYS A 29 1.51 -0.24 10.55
N LEU A 30 2.31 -1.00 11.31
CA LEU A 30 2.26 -2.46 11.35
C LEU A 30 1.43 -3.03 12.50
N LYS A 31 0.84 -2.20 13.37
CA LYS A 31 -0.11 -2.69 14.38
C LYS A 31 -1.28 -3.34 13.68
N GLU A 32 -1.62 -4.54 14.12
CA GLU A 32 -2.83 -5.21 13.68
C GLU A 32 -4.02 -4.27 13.90
N GLN A 33 -4.74 -3.99 12.83
CA GLN A 33 -5.91 -3.13 12.82
C GLN A 33 -6.97 -3.73 11.90
N HIS A 34 -8.20 -3.69 12.34
CA HIS A 34 -9.35 -4.14 11.58
C HIS A 34 -10.46 -3.09 11.66
N PHE A 35 -10.93 -2.64 10.52
CA PHE A 35 -12.05 -1.72 10.40
C PHE A 35 -13.28 -2.47 9.91
N ASN A 36 -14.44 -2.13 10.43
CA ASN A 36 -15.69 -2.73 9.98
C ASN A 36 -15.96 -2.38 8.51
N PRO A 37 -16.26 -3.36 7.66
CA PRO A 37 -16.53 -3.13 6.25
C PRO A 37 -17.85 -2.37 6.07
N LYS A 38 -17.89 -1.48 5.07
CA LYS A 38 -19.09 -0.74 4.65
C LYS A 38 -19.78 -1.38 3.45
N VAL A 39 -19.01 -2.15 2.66
CA VAL A 39 -19.51 -2.87 1.48
C VAL A 39 -19.48 -4.36 1.79
N ILE A 40 -20.64 -4.91 2.13
CA ILE A 40 -20.83 -6.33 2.45
C ILE A 40 -21.65 -6.96 1.32
N LYS A 41 -21.12 -8.02 0.73
CA LYS A 41 -21.80 -8.83 -0.29
C LYS A 41 -21.57 -10.30 0.01
N SER A 42 -22.53 -11.14 -0.35
CA SER A 42 -22.38 -12.60 -0.29
C SER A 42 -21.34 -13.10 -1.30
N ALA A 43 -20.91 -14.35 -1.14
CA ALA A 43 -19.98 -14.98 -2.07
C ALA A 43 -20.54 -15.01 -3.51
N ASP A 44 -21.82 -15.27 -3.66
CA ASP A 44 -22.46 -15.34 -4.98
C ASP A 44 -22.61 -13.97 -5.64
N GLU A 45 -22.92 -12.93 -4.85
CA GLU A 45 -22.92 -11.55 -5.35
C GLU A 45 -21.52 -11.12 -5.82
N TRP A 46 -20.46 -11.48 -5.08
CA TRP A 46 -19.10 -11.20 -5.52
C TRP A 46 -18.73 -11.99 -6.79
N LYS A 47 -19.09 -13.26 -6.89
CA LYS A 47 -18.87 -14.08 -8.11
C LYS A 47 -19.58 -13.51 -9.33
N SER A 48 -20.75 -12.89 -9.15
CA SER A 48 -21.52 -12.34 -10.28
C SER A 48 -20.92 -11.08 -10.87
N VAL A 49 -20.07 -10.35 -10.13
CA VAL A 49 -19.50 -9.03 -10.54
C VAL A 49 -18.00 -9.04 -10.76
N LEU A 50 -17.29 -10.08 -10.30
CA LEU A 50 -15.84 -10.21 -10.44
C LEU A 50 -15.50 -11.26 -11.50
N SER A 51 -14.43 -11.05 -12.23
CA SER A 51 -13.86 -12.11 -13.08
C SER A 51 -13.34 -13.28 -12.20
N PRO A 52 -13.15 -14.49 -12.76
CA PRO A 52 -12.62 -15.61 -11.99
C PRO A 52 -11.30 -15.31 -11.28
N LEU A 53 -10.39 -14.58 -11.92
CA LEU A 53 -9.10 -14.22 -11.32
C LEU A 53 -9.26 -13.16 -10.22
N GLU A 54 -10.09 -12.14 -10.44
CA GLU A 54 -10.39 -11.14 -9.41
C GLU A 54 -11.02 -11.78 -8.18
N TYR A 55 -11.97 -12.71 -8.38
CA TYR A 55 -12.60 -13.45 -7.27
C TYR A 55 -11.58 -14.30 -6.52
N GLU A 56 -10.77 -15.09 -7.24
CA GLU A 56 -9.75 -15.96 -6.65
C GLU A 56 -8.76 -15.15 -5.80
N VAL A 57 -8.26 -14.05 -6.33
CA VAL A 57 -7.28 -13.23 -5.60
C VAL A 57 -7.94 -12.45 -4.46
N THR A 58 -9.05 -11.74 -4.73
CA THR A 58 -9.59 -10.77 -3.76
C THR A 58 -10.49 -11.39 -2.69
N ARG A 59 -11.08 -12.59 -2.96
CA ARG A 59 -12.02 -13.25 -2.05
C ARG A 59 -11.48 -14.56 -1.47
N ASN A 60 -10.71 -15.33 -2.25
CA ASN A 60 -10.10 -16.58 -1.80
C ASN A 60 -8.63 -16.40 -1.35
N LYS A 61 -8.11 -15.15 -1.28
CA LYS A 61 -6.73 -14.84 -0.86
C LYS A 61 -5.67 -15.47 -1.75
N GLY A 62 -5.97 -15.64 -3.04
CA GLY A 62 -5.00 -16.08 -4.03
C GLY A 62 -3.94 -15.02 -4.33
N THR A 63 -2.97 -15.39 -5.15
CA THR A 63 -1.91 -14.49 -5.63
C THR A 63 -1.79 -14.63 -7.14
N GLU A 64 -1.82 -13.52 -7.87
CA GLU A 64 -1.56 -13.53 -9.31
C GLU A 64 -0.11 -13.93 -9.62
N ARG A 65 0.17 -14.42 -10.85
CA ARG A 65 1.53 -14.77 -11.23
C ARG A 65 2.44 -13.52 -11.24
N PRO A 66 3.69 -13.63 -10.76
CA PRO A 66 4.63 -12.51 -10.79
C PRO A 66 4.90 -12.05 -12.22
N PHE A 67 5.14 -10.76 -12.43
CA PHE A 67 5.47 -10.10 -13.69
C PHE A 67 4.36 -10.12 -14.76
N THR A 68 3.14 -10.56 -14.43
CA THR A 68 2.01 -10.62 -15.38
C THR A 68 0.93 -9.57 -15.13
N GLY A 69 0.93 -8.94 -13.96
CA GLY A 69 -0.10 -7.97 -13.57
C GLY A 69 0.04 -6.64 -14.32
N GLN A 70 -1.09 -6.03 -14.67
CA GLN A 70 -1.14 -4.78 -15.46
C GLN A 70 -0.30 -3.64 -14.85
N TYR A 71 -0.21 -3.57 -13.52
CA TYR A 71 0.43 -2.46 -12.82
C TYR A 71 1.82 -2.79 -12.29
N PHE A 72 2.37 -3.94 -12.58
CA PHE A 72 3.73 -4.33 -12.19
C PHE A 72 4.75 -3.29 -12.66
N ASP A 73 4.82 -2.96 -13.95
CA ASP A 73 5.76 -1.98 -14.53
C ASP A 73 5.01 -0.75 -15.09
N PHE A 74 4.07 -0.21 -14.33
CA PHE A 74 3.24 0.94 -14.69
C PHE A 74 3.47 2.08 -13.68
N TYR A 75 3.92 3.27 -14.15
CA TYR A 75 4.36 4.41 -13.30
C TYR A 75 3.70 5.74 -13.66
N GLU A 76 2.53 5.71 -14.28
CA GLU A 76 1.75 6.91 -14.55
C GLU A 76 1.28 7.60 -13.26
N LYS A 77 1.11 8.94 -13.32
CA LYS A 77 0.66 9.74 -12.19
C LYS A 77 -0.85 9.60 -11.98
N GLY A 78 -1.21 9.14 -10.80
CA GLY A 78 -2.60 8.90 -10.44
C GLY A 78 -2.77 8.20 -9.09
N ASN A 79 -3.97 7.70 -8.90
CA ASN A 79 -4.39 6.99 -7.70
C ASN A 79 -4.65 5.53 -8.01
N TYR A 80 -4.42 4.67 -7.03
CA TYR A 80 -4.80 3.27 -7.10
C TYR A 80 -5.93 3.02 -6.10
N ILE A 81 -7.08 2.59 -6.62
CA ILE A 81 -8.29 2.30 -5.85
C ILE A 81 -8.52 0.79 -5.76
N CYS A 82 -9.27 0.35 -4.77
CA CYS A 82 -9.70 -1.04 -4.66
C CYS A 82 -10.54 -1.46 -5.87
N SER A 83 -10.20 -2.58 -6.52
CA SER A 83 -10.94 -3.08 -7.69
C SER A 83 -12.40 -3.43 -7.39
N ASN A 84 -12.69 -3.82 -6.14
CA ASN A 84 -14.01 -4.30 -5.72
C ASN A 84 -14.95 -3.18 -5.26
N CYS A 85 -14.44 -2.12 -4.60
CA CYS A 85 -15.30 -1.10 -3.96
C CYS A 85 -14.85 0.34 -4.19
N SER A 86 -13.81 0.57 -4.99
CA SER A 86 -13.28 1.89 -5.36
C SER A 86 -12.72 2.73 -4.20
N THR A 87 -12.44 2.15 -3.04
CA THR A 87 -11.75 2.83 -1.94
C THR A 87 -10.34 3.23 -2.40
N LEU A 88 -9.92 4.48 -2.16
CA LEU A 88 -8.55 4.93 -2.41
C LEU A 88 -7.57 4.19 -1.50
N LEU A 89 -6.57 3.52 -2.09
CA LEU A 89 -5.61 2.69 -1.37
C LEU A 89 -4.20 3.27 -1.41
N PHE A 90 -3.73 3.65 -2.60
CA PHE A 90 -2.37 4.12 -2.81
C PHE A 90 -2.32 5.30 -3.78
N ASN A 91 -1.26 6.10 -3.69
CA ASN A 91 -0.92 7.13 -4.66
C ASN A 91 0.31 6.71 -5.47
N SER A 92 0.38 7.12 -6.74
CA SER A 92 1.54 6.84 -7.60
C SER A 92 2.87 7.33 -7.03
N ASP A 93 2.84 8.34 -6.15
CA ASP A 93 4.04 8.93 -5.55
C ASP A 93 4.72 7.97 -4.55
N SER A 94 3.96 7.03 -3.97
CA SER A 94 4.50 5.98 -3.11
C SER A 94 4.92 4.73 -3.89
N LYS A 95 4.63 4.64 -5.21
CA LYS A 95 4.97 3.47 -6.02
C LYS A 95 6.45 3.45 -6.37
N PHE A 96 7.11 2.30 -6.22
CA PHE A 96 8.53 2.14 -6.54
C PHE A 96 8.83 0.80 -7.21
N LYS A 97 9.99 0.71 -7.86
CA LYS A 97 10.46 -0.50 -8.54
C LYS A 97 11.17 -1.42 -7.53
N SER A 98 10.47 -2.45 -7.06
CA SER A 98 11.01 -3.42 -6.09
C SER A 98 11.68 -4.64 -6.74
N GLY A 99 11.33 -4.94 -7.99
CA GLY A 99 11.81 -6.14 -8.70
C GLY A 99 11.11 -7.44 -8.29
N CYS A 100 10.13 -7.42 -7.37
CA CYS A 100 9.48 -8.63 -6.85
C CYS A 100 8.45 -9.25 -7.81
N GLY A 101 8.05 -8.55 -8.88
CA GLY A 101 7.07 -9.03 -9.85
C GLY A 101 5.64 -8.55 -9.63
N TRP A 102 5.39 -7.75 -8.60
CA TRP A 102 4.10 -7.14 -8.29
C TRP A 102 4.21 -5.64 -8.06
N PRO A 103 3.13 -4.86 -8.23
CA PRO A 103 3.07 -3.46 -7.83
C PRO A 103 3.51 -3.29 -6.38
N SER A 104 4.46 -2.38 -6.15
CA SER A 104 5.01 -2.14 -4.81
C SER A 104 4.91 -0.68 -4.43
N PHE A 105 4.41 -0.42 -3.20
CA PHE A 105 4.23 0.92 -2.67
C PHE A 105 4.93 1.04 -1.31
N SER A 106 5.52 2.20 -1.04
CA SER A 106 6.19 2.49 0.23
C SER A 106 5.24 3.03 1.30
N ASP A 107 4.05 3.47 0.90
CA ASP A 107 3.04 4.02 1.81
C ASP A 107 1.64 3.85 1.25
N VAL A 108 0.63 3.91 2.12
CA VAL A 108 -0.80 3.92 1.80
C VAL A 108 -1.32 5.35 1.73
N ALA A 109 -2.41 5.58 0.99
CA ALA A 109 -3.05 6.90 0.92
C ALA A 109 -3.66 7.33 2.26
N ASP A 110 -4.27 6.38 2.98
CA ASP A 110 -4.81 6.55 4.34
C ASP A 110 -4.69 5.22 5.10
N LEU A 111 -4.18 5.24 6.32
CA LEU A 111 -4.10 4.06 7.19
C LEU A 111 -5.47 3.42 7.48
N LYS A 112 -6.55 4.20 7.43
CA LYS A 112 -7.92 3.71 7.60
C LYS A 112 -8.50 3.03 6.36
N SER A 113 -7.82 3.07 5.23
CA SER A 113 -8.27 2.42 3.99
C SER A 113 -7.91 0.93 3.93
N ILE A 114 -7.07 0.46 4.83
CA ILE A 114 -6.59 -0.93 4.87
C ILE A 114 -6.77 -1.56 6.25
N ASN A 115 -6.96 -2.88 6.27
CA ASN A 115 -6.74 -3.71 7.45
C ASN A 115 -5.36 -4.35 7.37
N VAL A 116 -4.73 -4.52 8.52
CA VAL A 116 -3.43 -5.19 8.70
C VAL A 116 -3.66 -6.41 9.58
N ILE A 117 -3.43 -7.62 9.05
CA ILE A 117 -3.81 -8.89 9.66
C ILE A 117 -2.62 -9.84 9.63
N VAL A 118 -2.38 -10.57 10.74
CA VAL A 118 -1.34 -11.61 10.75
C VAL A 118 -1.82 -12.81 9.94
N ASP A 119 -1.11 -13.15 8.87
CA ASP A 119 -1.33 -14.33 8.03
C ASP A 119 -0.36 -15.45 8.42
N LYS A 120 -0.90 -16.59 8.86
CA LYS A 120 -0.13 -17.79 9.24
C LYS A 120 -0.31 -18.94 8.24
N SER A 121 -0.83 -18.67 7.04
CA SER A 121 -1.05 -19.67 6.01
C SER A 121 0.27 -20.16 5.39
N HIS A 122 0.21 -21.28 4.71
CA HIS A 122 1.33 -21.88 3.95
C HIS A 122 2.63 -22.07 4.73
N GLY A 123 2.55 -22.25 6.07
CA GLY A 123 3.73 -22.43 6.92
C GLY A 123 4.61 -21.17 7.09
N MET A 124 4.12 -20.00 6.67
CA MET A 124 4.81 -18.71 6.81
C MET A 124 4.05 -17.80 7.79
N ILE A 125 4.77 -16.84 8.37
CA ILE A 125 4.16 -15.74 9.13
C ILE A 125 4.39 -14.48 8.31
N ARG A 126 3.30 -13.89 7.81
CA ARG A 126 3.32 -12.68 7.00
C ARG A 126 2.28 -11.69 7.51
N THR A 127 2.34 -10.47 7.03
CA THR A 127 1.35 -9.45 7.35
C THR A 127 0.49 -9.19 6.11
N GLU A 128 -0.74 -9.72 6.14
CA GLU A 128 -1.74 -9.55 5.08
C GLU A 128 -2.31 -8.13 5.10
N ILE A 129 -2.55 -7.58 3.93
CA ILE A 129 -3.25 -6.31 3.72
C ILE A 129 -4.56 -6.58 3.00
N THR A 130 -5.67 -6.13 3.59
CA THR A 130 -6.99 -6.14 2.97
C THR A 130 -7.59 -4.75 2.88
N CYS A 131 -8.55 -4.54 1.98
CA CYS A 131 -9.32 -3.30 1.92
C CYS A 131 -10.22 -3.17 3.14
N ALA A 132 -10.13 -2.09 3.91
CA ALA A 132 -10.95 -1.86 5.09
C ALA A 132 -12.45 -1.69 4.78
N ASN A 133 -12.79 -1.34 3.53
CA ASN A 133 -14.17 -1.07 3.14
C ASN A 133 -14.94 -2.30 2.64
N CYS A 134 -14.26 -3.31 2.05
CA CYS A 134 -14.92 -4.51 1.49
C CYS A 134 -14.19 -5.82 1.77
N GLU A 135 -13.11 -5.79 2.55
CA GLU A 135 -12.28 -6.95 2.93
C GLU A 135 -11.63 -7.69 1.75
N ALA A 136 -11.52 -7.05 0.58
CA ALA A 136 -10.78 -7.63 -0.52
C ALA A 136 -9.31 -7.85 -0.13
N HIS A 137 -8.79 -9.06 -0.35
CA HIS A 137 -7.36 -9.32 -0.22
C HIS A 137 -6.59 -8.48 -1.24
N LEU A 138 -5.62 -7.72 -0.77
CA LEU A 138 -4.78 -6.85 -1.62
C LEU A 138 -3.40 -7.46 -1.86
N GLY A 139 -2.81 -8.04 -0.84
CA GLY A 139 -1.46 -8.58 -0.82
C GLY A 139 -0.88 -8.59 0.59
N HIS A 140 0.44 -8.34 0.70
CA HIS A 140 1.15 -8.37 1.97
C HIS A 140 2.08 -7.17 2.11
N VAL A 141 2.42 -6.81 3.35
CA VAL A 141 3.44 -5.80 3.66
C VAL A 141 4.68 -6.46 4.23
N PHE A 142 5.85 -5.96 3.80
CA PHE A 142 7.19 -6.40 4.18
C PHE A 142 7.99 -5.21 4.72
N GLU A 143 9.07 -5.48 5.45
CA GLU A 143 9.93 -4.47 6.08
C GLU A 143 11.22 -4.19 5.27
N ASP A 144 11.20 -4.48 3.98
CA ASP A 144 12.31 -4.34 3.05
C ASP A 144 12.12 -3.19 2.02
N GLY A 145 11.23 -2.26 2.33
CA GLY A 145 10.94 -1.10 1.50
C GLY A 145 11.95 0.05 1.65
N PRO A 146 11.79 1.13 0.86
CA PRO A 146 12.64 2.31 0.93
C PRO A 146 12.38 3.16 2.18
N PRO A 147 13.35 3.99 2.60
CA PRO A 147 13.11 5.01 3.62
C PRO A 147 11.99 5.97 3.19
N PRO A 148 11.32 6.65 4.13
CA PRO A 148 11.52 6.62 5.58
C PRO A 148 10.82 5.46 6.27
N THR A 149 9.78 4.83 5.66
CA THR A 149 8.94 3.84 6.33
C THR A 149 9.56 2.45 6.41
N ARG A 150 10.51 2.14 5.54
CA ARG A 150 11.06 0.79 5.35
C ARG A 150 9.99 -0.26 5.00
N LEU A 151 8.77 0.15 4.65
CA LEU A 151 7.67 -0.74 4.31
C LEU A 151 7.58 -0.92 2.79
N ARG A 152 7.27 -2.13 2.37
CA ARG A 152 6.91 -2.48 0.99
C ARG A 152 5.54 -3.17 1.00
N TYR A 153 4.52 -2.47 0.56
CA TYR A 153 3.21 -3.03 0.27
C TYR A 153 3.27 -3.69 -1.10
N CYS A 154 3.33 -5.03 -1.11
CA CYS A 154 3.37 -5.86 -2.32
C CYS A 154 1.93 -6.26 -2.67
N ILE A 155 1.40 -5.70 -3.75
CA ILE A 155 -0.05 -5.70 -4.02
C ILE A 155 -0.32 -6.43 -5.34
N ASN A 156 -1.37 -7.28 -5.37
CA ASN A 156 -1.82 -7.89 -6.61
C ASN A 156 -2.42 -6.83 -7.55
N SER A 157 -2.02 -6.80 -8.82
CA SER A 157 -2.56 -5.87 -9.81
C SER A 157 -4.08 -5.99 -9.96
N VAL A 158 -4.61 -7.22 -9.92
CA VAL A 158 -6.06 -7.45 -10.03
C VAL A 158 -6.86 -6.92 -8.85
N SER A 159 -6.22 -6.68 -7.71
CA SER A 159 -6.87 -6.13 -6.51
C SER A 159 -7.02 -4.61 -6.54
N ILE A 160 -6.42 -3.93 -7.54
CA ILE A 160 -6.42 -2.47 -7.66
C ILE A 160 -6.81 -2.03 -9.07
N LYS A 161 -7.30 -0.78 -9.19
CA LYS A 161 -7.54 -0.08 -10.47
C LYS A 161 -6.86 1.28 -10.41
N PHE A 162 -6.24 1.67 -11.53
CA PHE A 162 -5.61 2.97 -11.66
C PHE A 162 -6.62 4.03 -12.10
N VAL A 163 -6.57 5.20 -11.47
CA VAL A 163 -7.34 6.39 -11.81
C VAL A 163 -6.36 7.55 -12.03
N PRO A 164 -6.26 8.09 -13.26
CA PRO A 164 -5.35 9.19 -13.54
C PRO A 164 -5.77 10.47 -12.81
N VAL A 165 -4.80 11.28 -12.40
CA VAL A 165 -5.07 12.65 -11.92
C VAL A 165 -5.34 13.53 -13.13
N VAL A 166 -6.59 13.96 -13.31
CA VAL A 166 -6.95 14.93 -14.34
C VAL A 166 -6.40 16.30 -13.95
N LYS A 167 -5.39 16.80 -14.65
CA LYS A 167 -4.96 18.19 -14.52
C LYS A 167 -6.11 19.08 -14.99
N GLN A 168 -6.81 19.75 -14.09
CA GLN A 168 -7.74 20.81 -14.47
C GLN A 168 -6.92 21.89 -15.19
N LYS A 169 -7.21 22.12 -16.47
CA LYS A 169 -6.73 23.31 -17.19
C LYS A 169 -7.36 24.52 -16.51
N VAL A 170 -6.59 25.23 -15.71
CA VAL A 170 -6.98 26.55 -15.20
C VAL A 170 -7.16 27.44 -16.45
N GLN A 171 -8.39 27.69 -16.85
CA GLN A 171 -8.70 28.71 -17.83
C GLN A 171 -8.45 30.07 -17.15
N THR A 172 -7.27 30.63 -17.33
CA THR A 172 -7.04 32.06 -17.06
C THR A 172 -7.91 32.83 -18.05
N LYS A 173 -9.07 33.31 -17.58
CA LYS A 173 -9.80 34.39 -18.31
C LYS A 173 -8.86 35.60 -18.34
N LYS A 174 -8.34 35.93 -19.53
CA LYS A 174 -7.85 37.26 -19.78
C LYS A 174 -9.03 38.20 -19.60
N GLN A 175 -8.97 39.07 -18.65
CA GLN A 175 -9.80 40.29 -18.60
C GLN A 175 -9.14 41.28 -19.55
N ASP A 176 -9.84 41.58 -20.64
CA ASP A 176 -9.57 42.74 -21.49
C ASP A 176 -10.13 43.99 -20.82
#